data_21cbf0c3108b5620c2ee09d8fb221189
#
_entry.id   21cbf0c3108b5620c2ee09d8fb221189
#
_cell.length_a   1.000
_cell.length_b   1.000
_cell.length_c   1.000
_cell.angle_alpha   90.00
_cell.angle_beta   90.00
_cell.angle_gamma   90.00
#
_symmetry.space_group_name_H-M   'P 1'
#
loop_
_entity.id
_entity.type
_entity.pdbx_description
1 polymer ?
#
loop_
_entity_poly.entity_id
_entity_poly.type
_entity_poly.pdbx_seq_one_letter_code
_entity_poly.pdbx_strand_id
1 'polypeptide(L)'
;FDTAQSLTGLRVVIDCAHGAAYNTAPNTLHELGAEIVSMGVAPDGLNINEDCGATAPDTMAQTVREASAQIGIGLDGDADRLILSDETGGICNGDHILAALALDMQANGLLHGPVVGTVMSNLGLELLLAEKGIAFERAAVGDRYVLERMKTTGSNLGGEPSGHILLPHLTRSGDGLIAA
;
A
#
# COMPACT_ATOMS: atom_id res chain seq x y z
N PHE A 1 7.93 6.64 -12.48
CA PHE A 1 6.81 5.81 -12.92
C PHE A 1 7.06 5.31 -14.33
N ASP A 2 6.75 4.04 -14.59
CA ASP A 2 6.75 3.50 -15.94
C ASP A 2 5.53 4.05 -16.68
N THR A 3 5.73 4.98 -17.58
CA THR A 3 4.68 5.61 -18.38
C THR A 3 4.01 4.65 -19.39
N ALA A 4 4.47 3.39 -19.47
CA ALA A 4 3.81 2.36 -20.25
C ALA A 4 2.56 1.79 -19.58
N GLN A 5 2.40 1.99 -18.25
CA GLN A 5 1.21 1.58 -17.51
C GLN A 5 0.13 2.67 -17.58
N SER A 6 -1.11 2.28 -17.72
CA SER A 6 -2.25 3.17 -17.78
C SER A 6 -3.33 2.73 -16.80
N LEU A 7 -3.85 3.69 -16.04
CA LEU A 7 -5.00 3.51 -15.16
C LEU A 7 -6.32 3.97 -15.82
N THR A 8 -6.32 4.15 -17.14
CA THR A 8 -7.50 4.60 -17.89
C THR A 8 -8.68 3.65 -17.67
N GLY A 9 -9.81 4.22 -17.29
CA GLY A 9 -11.03 3.47 -16.99
C GLY A 9 -11.19 3.08 -15.52
N LEU A 10 -10.18 3.32 -14.68
CA LEU A 10 -10.31 3.16 -13.24
C LEU A 10 -10.74 4.49 -12.60
N ARG A 11 -11.73 4.41 -11.71
CA ARG A 11 -12.07 5.46 -10.77
C ARG A 11 -11.46 5.10 -9.42
N VAL A 12 -10.65 6.00 -8.89
CA VAL A 12 -9.86 5.81 -7.68
C VAL A 12 -10.25 6.86 -6.65
N VAL A 13 -10.60 6.43 -5.43
CA VAL A 13 -10.66 7.33 -4.27
C VAL A 13 -9.26 7.39 -3.66
N ILE A 14 -8.71 8.57 -3.50
CA ILE A 14 -7.42 8.79 -2.83
C ILE A 14 -7.60 9.67 -1.60
N ASP A 15 -7.24 9.15 -0.43
CA ASP A 15 -7.21 9.90 0.82
C ASP A 15 -5.75 10.15 1.22
N CYS A 16 -5.35 11.41 1.20
CA CYS A 16 -3.99 11.87 1.49
C CYS A 16 -3.78 12.31 2.94
N ALA A 17 -4.74 12.03 3.84
CA ALA A 17 -4.64 12.32 5.27
C ALA A 17 -4.27 13.79 5.61
N HIS A 18 -4.57 14.74 4.75
CA HIS A 18 -4.08 16.14 4.84
C HIS A 18 -2.55 16.21 5.00
N GLY A 19 -1.82 15.20 4.50
CA GLY A 19 -0.40 15.00 4.66
C GLY A 19 0.43 15.44 3.45
N ALA A 20 1.68 14.97 3.41
CA ALA A 20 2.67 15.38 2.41
C ALA A 20 2.27 15.06 0.96
N ALA A 21 1.50 13.99 0.75
CA ALA A 21 1.08 13.55 -0.59
C ALA A 21 -0.15 14.27 -1.14
N TYR A 22 -0.73 15.26 -0.44
CA TYR A 22 -2.01 15.89 -0.77
C TYR A 22 -2.11 16.42 -2.20
N ASN A 23 -1.00 16.80 -2.79
CA ASN A 23 -0.93 17.33 -4.16
C ASN A 23 -0.33 16.28 -5.12
N THR A 24 0.72 15.58 -4.69
CA THR A 24 1.47 14.67 -5.56
C THR A 24 0.66 13.43 -5.93
N ALA A 25 0.02 12.77 -4.95
CA ALA A 25 -0.66 11.51 -5.20
C ALA A 25 -1.86 11.64 -6.15
N PRO A 26 -2.80 12.59 -5.96
CA PRO A 26 -3.90 12.75 -6.91
C PRO A 26 -3.43 13.09 -8.31
N ASN A 27 -2.43 13.97 -8.45
CA ASN A 27 -1.91 14.38 -9.75
C ASN A 27 -1.21 13.20 -10.47
N THR A 28 -0.40 12.43 -9.77
CA THR A 28 0.28 11.25 -10.35
C THR A 28 -0.73 10.23 -10.89
N LEU A 29 -1.74 9.88 -10.10
CA LEU A 29 -2.78 8.92 -10.52
C LEU A 29 -3.61 9.47 -11.69
N HIS A 30 -3.90 10.78 -11.70
CA HIS A 30 -4.58 11.43 -12.81
C HIS A 30 -3.73 11.42 -14.09
N GLU A 31 -2.44 11.70 -14.01
CA GLU A 31 -1.52 11.65 -15.15
C GLU A 31 -1.40 10.21 -15.72
N LEU A 32 -1.57 9.18 -14.90
CA LEU A 32 -1.65 7.79 -15.34
C LEU A 32 -3.02 7.43 -15.96
N GLY A 33 -3.99 8.36 -15.96
CA GLY A 33 -5.27 8.22 -16.65
C GLY A 33 -6.44 7.80 -15.77
N ALA A 34 -6.28 7.74 -14.44
CA ALA A 34 -7.38 7.42 -13.54
C ALA A 34 -8.36 8.60 -13.38
N GLU A 35 -9.63 8.29 -13.15
CA GLU A 35 -10.63 9.25 -12.66
C GLU A 35 -10.51 9.34 -11.13
N ILE A 36 -10.20 10.53 -10.59
CA ILE A 36 -9.83 10.69 -9.19
C ILE A 36 -10.94 11.35 -8.38
N VAL A 37 -11.25 10.74 -7.22
CA VAL A 37 -12.01 11.34 -6.12
C VAL A 37 -11.05 11.59 -4.96
N SER A 38 -10.68 12.84 -4.73
CA SER A 38 -9.66 13.21 -3.74
C SER A 38 -10.29 13.51 -2.38
N MET A 39 -9.67 12.99 -1.32
CA MET A 39 -9.98 13.27 0.08
C MET A 39 -8.70 13.62 0.83
N GLY A 40 -8.82 14.31 1.98
CA GLY A 40 -7.65 14.64 2.81
C GLY A 40 -6.63 15.51 2.07
N VAL A 41 -7.07 16.45 1.20
CA VAL A 41 -6.19 17.25 0.34
C VAL A 41 -6.17 18.75 0.68
N ALA A 42 -6.65 19.12 1.86
CA ALA A 42 -6.67 20.51 2.32
C ALA A 42 -5.92 20.66 3.67
N PRO A 43 -4.56 20.52 3.67
CA PRO A 43 -3.78 20.66 4.89
C PRO A 43 -3.85 22.08 5.45
N ASP A 44 -4.11 22.23 6.74
CA ASP A 44 -4.11 23.51 7.46
C ASP A 44 -3.00 23.62 8.51
N GLY A 45 -2.17 22.58 8.65
CA GLY A 45 -1.08 22.48 9.60
C GLY A 45 -1.46 21.84 10.95
N LEU A 46 -2.75 21.56 11.18
CA LEU A 46 -3.25 20.96 12.41
C LEU A 46 -4.06 19.68 12.19
N ASN A 47 -4.54 19.43 10.96
CA ASN A 47 -5.48 18.37 10.61
C ASN A 47 -4.85 17.12 10.00
N ILE A 48 -3.52 16.98 10.03
CA ILE A 48 -2.83 15.79 9.51
C ILE A 48 -3.28 14.52 10.25
N ASN A 49 -3.68 13.48 9.51
CA ASN A 49 -4.24 12.22 10.04
C ASN A 49 -5.50 12.38 10.93
N GLU A 50 -6.18 13.51 10.90
CA GLU A 50 -7.39 13.72 11.70
C GLU A 50 -8.57 13.01 11.06
N ASP A 51 -8.94 11.86 11.62
CA ASP A 51 -10.06 11.00 11.18
C ASP A 51 -10.03 10.65 9.66
N CYS A 52 -8.85 10.51 9.09
CA CYS A 52 -8.67 10.25 7.65
C CYS A 52 -7.41 9.42 7.35
N GLY A 53 -7.24 9.07 6.08
CA GLY A 53 -6.09 8.35 5.54
C GLY A 53 -5.95 6.92 6.04
N ALA A 54 -4.72 6.38 5.98
CA ALA A 54 -4.41 5.01 6.34
C ALA A 54 -4.68 4.68 7.82
N THR A 55 -4.75 5.68 8.69
CA THR A 55 -5.02 5.50 10.13
C THR A 55 -6.50 5.46 10.49
N ALA A 56 -7.38 5.96 9.60
CA ALA A 56 -8.84 5.96 9.76
C ALA A 56 -9.52 5.76 8.39
N PRO A 57 -9.44 4.55 7.80
CA PRO A 57 -9.81 4.31 6.40
C PRO A 57 -11.32 4.20 6.14
N ASP A 58 -12.17 4.22 7.18
CA ASP A 58 -13.60 3.96 7.05
C ASP A 58 -14.33 4.98 6.15
N THR A 59 -13.96 6.25 6.25
CA THR A 59 -14.52 7.32 5.41
C THR A 59 -14.14 7.14 3.94
N MET A 60 -12.87 6.77 3.68
CA MET A 60 -12.42 6.41 2.33
C MET A 60 -13.22 5.24 1.77
N ALA A 61 -13.36 4.16 2.54
CA ALA A 61 -14.10 2.97 2.13
C ALA A 61 -15.58 3.25 1.86
N GLN A 62 -16.20 4.13 2.63
CA GLN A 62 -17.56 4.61 2.36
C GLN A 62 -17.61 5.40 1.03
N THR A 63 -16.67 6.30 0.82
CA THR A 63 -16.58 7.11 -0.41
C THR A 63 -16.39 6.25 -1.65
N VAL A 64 -15.60 5.14 -1.55
CA VAL A 64 -15.46 4.16 -2.65
C VAL A 64 -16.81 3.63 -3.09
N ARG A 65 -17.66 3.20 -2.16
CA ARG A 65 -19.02 2.71 -2.47
C ARG A 65 -19.90 3.80 -3.07
N GLU A 66 -19.92 4.99 -2.48
CA GLU A 66 -20.76 6.12 -2.90
C GLU A 66 -20.37 6.62 -4.30
N ALA A 67 -19.07 6.67 -4.60
CA ALA A 67 -18.54 7.07 -5.89
C ALA A 67 -18.55 5.94 -6.93
N SER A 68 -18.93 4.70 -6.54
CA SER A 68 -18.77 3.51 -7.39
C SER A 68 -17.34 3.39 -7.96
N ALA A 69 -16.36 3.67 -7.11
CA ALA A 69 -14.95 3.54 -7.47
C ALA A 69 -14.51 2.07 -7.39
N GLN A 70 -13.51 1.70 -8.18
CA GLN A 70 -12.97 0.33 -8.19
C GLN A 70 -12.00 0.09 -7.04
N ILE A 71 -11.35 1.16 -6.54
CA ILE A 71 -10.36 1.05 -5.47
C ILE A 71 -10.31 2.34 -4.65
N GLY A 72 -10.03 2.20 -3.36
CA GLY A 72 -9.63 3.28 -2.47
C GLY A 72 -8.17 3.14 -2.07
N ILE A 73 -7.46 4.24 -2.02
CA ILE A 73 -6.06 4.35 -1.60
C ILE A 73 -6.01 5.32 -0.43
N GLY A 74 -5.67 4.84 0.76
CA GLY A 74 -5.46 5.67 1.95
C GLY A 74 -3.97 5.73 2.29
N LEU A 75 -3.41 6.94 2.28
CA LEU A 75 -2.05 7.23 2.72
C LEU A 75 -2.10 7.84 4.12
N ASP A 76 -1.02 7.79 4.87
CA ASP A 76 -0.88 8.55 6.11
C ASP A 76 -0.14 9.88 5.90
N GLY A 77 0.13 10.59 6.98
CA GLY A 77 0.61 11.97 6.91
C GLY A 77 1.91 12.20 6.17
N ASP A 78 2.87 11.29 6.21
CA ASP A 78 4.13 11.34 5.45
C ASP A 78 4.15 10.37 4.26
N ALA A 79 3.01 9.69 4.02
CA ALA A 79 2.75 8.81 2.89
C ALA A 79 3.66 7.58 2.83
N ASP A 80 4.17 7.12 3.96
CA ASP A 80 4.98 5.91 4.04
C ASP A 80 4.13 4.64 4.27
N ARG A 81 2.83 4.80 4.59
CA ARG A 81 1.86 3.73 4.78
C ARG A 81 0.74 3.79 3.75
N LEU A 82 0.27 2.60 3.41
CA LEU A 82 -0.79 2.36 2.44
C LEU A 82 -1.84 1.42 3.03
N ILE A 83 -3.10 1.83 2.97
CA ILE A 83 -4.26 0.97 3.17
C ILE A 83 -5.12 1.06 1.91
N LEU A 84 -5.62 -0.06 1.43
CA LEU A 84 -6.52 -0.08 0.28
C LEU A 84 -7.94 -0.40 0.71
N SER A 85 -8.89 -0.03 -0.14
CA SER A 85 -10.26 -0.51 -0.10
C SER A 85 -10.65 -1.09 -1.45
N ASP A 86 -11.32 -2.24 -1.45
CA ASP A 86 -11.93 -2.78 -2.66
C ASP A 86 -13.22 -2.02 -3.02
N GLU A 87 -13.83 -2.35 -4.14
CA GLU A 87 -15.03 -1.73 -4.68
C GLU A 87 -16.26 -1.90 -3.78
N THR A 88 -16.23 -2.84 -2.84
CA THR A 88 -17.32 -3.07 -1.86
C THR A 88 -17.12 -2.29 -0.58
N GLY A 89 -15.98 -1.61 -0.42
CA GLY A 89 -15.57 -0.93 0.81
C GLY A 89 -14.89 -1.88 1.80
N GLY A 90 -14.44 -3.05 1.36
CA GLY A 90 -13.62 -3.95 2.16
C GLY A 90 -12.21 -3.39 2.35
N ILE A 91 -11.75 -3.28 3.61
CA ILE A 91 -10.42 -2.75 3.92
C ILE A 91 -9.36 -3.83 3.74
N CYS A 92 -8.36 -3.51 2.92
CA CYS A 92 -7.18 -4.32 2.67
C CYS A 92 -5.98 -3.68 3.39
N ASN A 93 -5.52 -4.32 4.46
CA ASN A 93 -4.36 -3.87 5.22
C ASN A 93 -3.04 -4.32 4.58
N GLY A 94 -1.90 -3.99 5.20
CA GLY A 94 -0.58 -4.32 4.68
C GLY A 94 -0.35 -5.81 4.39
N ASP A 95 -0.94 -6.72 5.14
CA ASP A 95 -0.83 -8.16 4.87
C ASP A 95 -1.53 -8.57 3.57
N HIS A 96 -2.69 -7.96 3.25
CA HIS A 96 -3.38 -8.18 1.97
C HIS A 96 -2.58 -7.61 0.80
N ILE A 97 -1.98 -6.43 0.99
CA ILE A 97 -1.14 -5.78 -0.01
C ILE A 97 0.12 -6.62 -0.27
N LEU A 98 0.79 -7.10 0.79
CA LEU A 98 1.92 -8.02 0.65
C LEU A 98 1.55 -9.30 -0.09
N ALA A 99 0.36 -9.86 0.18
CA ALA A 99 -0.13 -11.04 -0.52
C ALA A 99 -0.30 -10.76 -2.02
N ALA A 100 -0.98 -9.66 -2.39
CA ALA A 100 -1.23 -9.27 -3.77
C ALA A 100 0.09 -9.04 -4.53
N LEU A 101 1.00 -8.25 -3.97
CA LEU A 101 2.30 -7.98 -4.57
C LEU A 101 3.16 -9.24 -4.71
N ALA A 102 3.18 -10.11 -3.68
CA ALA A 102 3.94 -11.36 -3.73
C ALA A 102 3.48 -12.28 -4.85
N LEU A 103 2.16 -12.41 -5.03
CA LEU A 103 1.57 -13.25 -6.07
C LEU A 103 1.84 -12.68 -7.47
N ASP A 104 1.69 -11.37 -7.66
CA ASP A 104 1.98 -10.71 -8.93
C ASP A 104 3.47 -10.79 -9.28
N MET A 105 4.34 -10.44 -8.33
CA MET A 105 5.79 -10.50 -8.53
C MET A 105 6.28 -11.93 -8.81
N GLN A 106 5.69 -12.95 -8.16
CA GLN A 106 6.00 -14.34 -8.44
C GLN A 106 5.57 -14.73 -9.86
N ALA A 107 4.34 -14.38 -10.26
CA ALA A 107 3.81 -14.70 -11.59
C ALA A 107 4.65 -14.09 -12.71
N ASN A 108 5.24 -12.92 -12.47
CA ASN A 108 6.08 -12.19 -13.41
C ASN A 108 7.59 -12.51 -13.27
N GLY A 109 7.98 -13.42 -12.36
CA GLY A 109 9.38 -13.78 -12.14
C GLY A 109 10.23 -12.65 -11.51
N LEU A 110 9.59 -11.71 -10.83
CA LEU A 110 10.20 -10.54 -10.21
C LEU A 110 10.42 -10.70 -8.71
N LEU A 111 9.83 -11.71 -8.07
CA LEU A 111 10.00 -11.97 -6.65
C LEU A 111 11.36 -12.63 -6.38
N HIS A 112 12.15 -12.01 -5.50
CA HIS A 112 13.44 -12.53 -5.07
C HIS A 112 13.48 -12.71 -3.55
N GLY A 113 14.00 -13.86 -3.09
CA GLY A 113 14.05 -14.21 -1.69
C GLY A 113 12.66 -14.46 -1.07
N PRO A 114 12.56 -14.59 0.25
CA PRO A 114 11.29 -14.73 0.96
C PRO A 114 10.55 -13.39 1.01
N VAL A 115 9.23 -13.40 1.17
CA VAL A 115 8.49 -12.22 1.64
C VAL A 115 8.80 -12.02 3.12
N VAL A 116 9.12 -10.81 3.54
CA VAL A 116 9.44 -10.50 4.93
C VAL A 116 8.30 -9.71 5.57
N GLY A 117 7.61 -10.32 6.51
CA GLY A 117 6.64 -9.65 7.38
C GLY A 117 7.19 -9.43 8.80
N THR A 118 6.29 -9.13 9.73
CA THR A 118 6.64 -9.02 11.14
C THR A 118 5.97 -10.13 11.98
N VAL A 119 6.32 -10.19 13.25
CA VAL A 119 5.63 -11.09 14.22
C VAL A 119 4.14 -10.75 14.36
N MET A 120 3.71 -9.55 13.92
CA MET A 120 2.31 -9.12 13.93
C MET A 120 1.54 -9.50 12.66
N SER A 121 2.22 -9.98 11.61
CA SER A 121 1.56 -10.38 10.36
C SER A 121 0.59 -11.54 10.58
N ASN A 122 -0.54 -11.48 9.89
CA ASN A 122 -1.62 -12.46 10.00
C ASN A 122 -1.15 -13.85 9.56
N LEU A 123 -1.57 -14.90 10.27
CA LEU A 123 -1.28 -16.27 9.89
C LEU A 123 -1.84 -16.61 8.48
N GLY A 124 -2.95 -15.98 8.09
CA GLY A 124 -3.53 -16.18 6.76
C GLY A 124 -2.58 -15.80 5.62
N LEU A 125 -1.78 -14.73 5.79
CA LEU A 125 -0.74 -14.38 4.82
C LEU A 125 0.30 -15.50 4.70
N GLU A 126 0.83 -15.99 5.82
CA GLU A 126 1.84 -17.05 5.83
C GLU A 126 1.31 -18.34 5.18
N LEU A 127 0.07 -18.73 5.50
CA LEU A 127 -0.56 -19.93 4.92
C LEU A 127 -0.79 -19.79 3.41
N LEU A 128 -1.26 -18.62 2.95
CA LEU A 128 -1.45 -18.34 1.53
C LEU A 128 -0.11 -18.40 0.77
N LEU A 129 0.92 -17.75 1.29
CA LEU A 129 2.24 -17.76 0.66
C LEU A 129 2.84 -19.16 0.60
N ALA A 130 2.69 -19.97 1.68
CA ALA A 130 3.11 -21.36 1.70
C ALA A 130 2.36 -22.22 0.66
N GLU A 131 1.05 -22.03 0.50
CA GLU A 131 0.26 -22.70 -0.54
C GLU A 131 0.76 -22.40 -1.95
N LYS A 132 1.23 -21.17 -2.16
CA LYS A 132 1.78 -20.70 -3.46
C LYS A 132 3.28 -21.01 -3.62
N GLY A 133 3.90 -21.67 -2.65
CA GLY A 133 5.33 -22.00 -2.69
C GLY A 133 6.24 -20.79 -2.49
N ILE A 134 5.74 -19.70 -1.90
CA ILE A 134 6.49 -18.50 -1.57
C ILE A 134 6.99 -18.62 -0.13
N ALA A 135 8.29 -18.49 0.08
CA ALA A 135 8.85 -18.47 1.42
C ALA A 135 8.45 -17.20 2.16
N PHE A 136 8.15 -17.32 3.45
CA PHE A 136 7.80 -16.20 4.32
C PHE A 136 8.69 -16.18 5.56
N GLU A 137 9.15 -15.01 5.95
CA GLU A 137 9.95 -14.82 7.16
C GLU A 137 9.41 -13.69 8.02
N ARG A 138 9.57 -13.84 9.35
CA ARG A 138 9.11 -12.85 10.31
C ARG A 138 10.29 -12.10 10.93
N ALA A 139 10.21 -10.76 10.89
CA ALA A 139 11.09 -9.86 11.64
C ALA A 139 10.41 -9.36 12.92
N ALA A 140 11.14 -8.67 13.78
CA ALA A 140 10.55 -7.85 14.82
C ALA A 140 9.76 -6.68 14.20
N VAL A 141 8.83 -6.10 14.97
CA VAL A 141 8.05 -4.94 14.55
C VAL A 141 8.97 -3.72 14.36
N GLY A 142 8.82 -3.05 13.24
CA GLY A 142 9.56 -1.86 12.85
C GLY A 142 10.24 -2.03 11.49
N ASP A 143 10.07 -1.06 10.63
CA ASP A 143 10.60 -0.99 9.25
C ASP A 143 12.09 -1.34 9.17
N ARG A 144 12.88 -0.84 10.11
CA ARG A 144 14.31 -1.13 10.22
C ARG A 144 14.59 -2.63 10.33
N TYR A 145 13.84 -3.35 11.17
CA TYR A 145 14.06 -4.79 11.37
C TYR A 145 13.61 -5.60 10.16
N VAL A 146 12.52 -5.17 9.51
CA VAL A 146 12.07 -5.76 8.24
C VAL A 146 13.15 -5.57 7.19
N LEU A 147 13.68 -4.35 7.02
CA LEU A 147 14.72 -4.04 6.05
C LEU A 147 16.04 -4.79 6.32
N GLU A 148 16.47 -4.93 7.58
CA GLU A 148 17.63 -5.73 7.95
C GLU A 148 17.43 -7.20 7.57
N ARG A 149 16.24 -7.75 7.83
CA ARG A 149 15.92 -9.13 7.45
C ARG A 149 15.89 -9.31 5.94
N MET A 150 15.27 -8.40 5.21
CA MET A 150 15.28 -8.40 3.74
C MET A 150 16.70 -8.42 3.17
N LYS A 151 17.61 -7.58 3.69
CA LYS A 151 19.01 -7.54 3.27
C LYS A 151 19.73 -8.86 3.52
N THR A 152 19.50 -9.50 4.66
CA THR A 152 20.18 -10.77 5.01
C THR A 152 19.65 -11.96 4.22
N THR A 153 18.42 -11.92 3.75
CA THR A 153 17.75 -13.01 3.02
C THR A 153 17.74 -12.78 1.50
N GLY A 154 18.17 -11.60 1.04
CA GLY A 154 18.10 -11.23 -0.39
C GLY A 154 16.67 -10.96 -0.86
N SER A 155 15.76 -10.62 0.07
CA SER A 155 14.37 -10.31 -0.23
C SER A 155 14.22 -8.96 -0.91
N ASN A 156 13.28 -8.86 -1.86
CA ASN A 156 12.89 -7.60 -2.50
C ASN A 156 11.44 -7.17 -2.20
N LEU A 157 10.73 -7.89 -1.30
CA LEU A 157 9.40 -7.53 -0.83
C LEU A 157 9.27 -7.77 0.67
N GLY A 158 8.88 -6.76 1.41
CA GLY A 158 8.58 -6.87 2.83
C GLY A 158 7.64 -5.78 3.30
N GLY A 159 7.16 -5.88 4.55
CA GLY A 159 6.30 -4.85 5.12
C GLY A 159 5.62 -5.28 6.41
N GLU A 160 4.68 -4.45 6.82
CA GLU A 160 3.95 -4.57 8.07
C GLU A 160 2.44 -4.51 7.86
N PRO A 161 1.64 -5.12 8.74
CA PRO A 161 0.17 -5.01 8.68
C PRO A 161 -0.35 -3.56 8.70
N SER A 162 0.44 -2.64 9.26
CA SER A 162 0.14 -1.19 9.28
C SER A 162 0.12 -0.53 7.90
N GLY A 163 0.56 -1.24 6.85
CA GLY A 163 0.63 -0.72 5.49
C GLY A 163 1.99 -0.15 5.08
N HIS A 164 3.01 -0.22 5.95
CA HIS A 164 4.37 0.16 5.58
C HIS A 164 4.97 -0.94 4.70
N ILE A 165 5.02 -0.72 3.38
CA ILE A 165 5.49 -1.67 2.37
C ILE A 165 6.86 -1.27 1.87
N LEU A 166 7.77 -2.23 1.80
CA LEU A 166 9.16 -2.04 1.40
C LEU A 166 9.45 -2.74 0.06
N LEU A 167 9.81 -1.95 -0.93
CA LEU A 167 10.18 -2.38 -2.28
C LEU A 167 11.56 -1.80 -2.64
N PRO A 168 12.68 -2.32 -2.07
CA PRO A 168 14.00 -1.70 -2.12
C PRO A 168 14.59 -1.59 -3.55
N HIS A 169 14.01 -2.27 -4.51
CA HIS A 169 14.37 -2.13 -5.93
C HIS A 169 13.72 -0.90 -6.60
N LEU A 170 12.66 -0.33 -6.01
CA LEU A 170 11.95 0.86 -6.50
C LEU A 170 12.26 2.10 -5.67
N THR A 171 12.33 1.96 -4.34
CA THR A 171 12.53 3.09 -3.42
C THR A 171 13.41 2.69 -2.24
N ARG A 172 14.12 3.67 -1.64
CA ARG A 172 15.01 3.43 -0.49
C ARG A 172 14.28 3.38 0.85
N SER A 173 13.08 3.91 0.91
CA SER A 173 12.20 3.95 2.09
C SER A 173 10.83 3.39 1.72
N GLY A 174 9.95 3.18 2.68
CA GLY A 174 8.53 2.96 2.41
C GLY A 174 7.96 4.14 1.62
N ASP A 175 7.15 3.84 0.62
CA ASP A 175 6.41 4.82 -0.17
C ASP A 175 5.06 4.21 -0.55
N GLY A 176 4.00 4.71 0.10
CA GLY A 176 2.66 4.18 -0.06
C GLY A 176 2.11 4.38 -1.46
N LEU A 177 2.50 5.45 -2.15
CA LEU A 177 2.03 5.71 -3.52
C LEU A 177 2.72 4.78 -4.54
N ILE A 178 3.98 4.42 -4.33
CA ILE A 178 4.69 3.45 -5.18
C ILE A 178 4.19 2.04 -4.94
N ALA A 179 3.75 1.73 -3.72
CA ALA A 179 3.24 0.40 -3.36
C ALA A 179 1.77 0.20 -3.78
N ALA A 180 1.02 1.29 -4.03
CA ALA A 180 -0.38 1.28 -4.48
C ALA A 180 -0.48 0.96 -5.97
#